data_b4923b3882a7d8c807c8a7d595182e5f
#
_entry.id   b4923b3882a7d8c807c8a7d595182e5f
#
_cell.length_a   1.000
_cell.length_b   1.000
_cell.length_c   1.000
_cell.angle_alpha   90.00
_cell.angle_beta   90.00
_cell.angle_gamma   90.00
#
_symmetry.space_group_name_H-M   'P 1'
#
loop_
_entity.id
_entity.type
_entity.pdbx_description
1 polymer ?
#
loop_
_entity_poly.entity_id
_entity_poly.type
_entity_poly.pdbx_seq_one_letter_code
_entity_poly.pdbx_strand_id
1 'polypeptide(L)' 'MSTQQSYPSVPVHGEIKLGQFLKLAGLVEDGAEARVAVQCGDVSVNGEVETRRGHRLRNGEIVEVELPSGVAGAVVAQDG' A
#
# COMPACT_ATOMS: atom_id res chain seq x y z
N MET A 1 -6.24 12.57 -23.07
CA MET A 1 -5.09 12.18 -22.49
C MET A 1 -5.21 11.64 -21.11
N SER A 2 -4.81 10.52 -20.88
CA SER A 2 -4.96 10.01 -19.59
C SER A 2 -3.75 10.33 -18.77
N THR A 3 -4.00 10.68 -17.57
CA THR A 3 -2.97 10.87 -16.64
C THR A 3 -2.89 9.62 -15.86
N GLN A 4 -1.95 8.86 -16.14
CA GLN A 4 -1.74 7.68 -15.35
C GLN A 4 -0.68 7.93 -14.38
N GLN A 5 -0.97 7.70 -13.12
CA GLN A 5 0.06 7.70 -12.14
C GLN A 5 0.75 6.36 -12.21
N SER A 6 2.05 6.44 -12.40
CA SER A 6 2.85 5.25 -12.46
C SER A 6 3.50 5.07 -11.11
N TYR A 7 3.06 4.11 -10.36
CA TYR A 7 3.69 3.76 -9.11
C TYR A 7 4.69 2.62 -9.32
N PRO A 8 5.73 2.55 -8.51
CA PRO A 8 6.68 1.46 -8.63
C PRO A 8 6.03 0.13 -8.26
N SER A 9 6.46 -0.92 -8.92
CA SER A 9 6.08 -2.28 -8.55
C SER A 9 7.04 -2.77 -7.50
N VAL A 10 6.51 -3.33 -6.42
CA VAL A 10 7.31 -3.83 -5.32
C VAL A 10 7.18 -5.34 -5.29
N PRO A 11 8.28 -6.07 -5.49
CA PRO A 11 8.21 -7.53 -5.51
C PRO A 11 7.92 -8.10 -4.13
N VAL A 12 7.03 -9.07 -4.12
CA VAL A 12 6.59 -9.74 -2.91
C VAL A 12 6.64 -11.24 -3.14
N HIS A 13 7.22 -11.97 -2.22
CA HIS A 13 7.23 -13.43 -2.29
C HIS A 13 6.19 -13.97 -1.33
N GLY A 14 5.23 -14.74 -1.87
CA GLY A 14 4.19 -15.33 -1.06
C GLY A 14 3.16 -14.31 -0.60
N GLU A 15 2.52 -14.60 0.51
CA GLU A 15 1.47 -13.74 1.04
C GLU A 15 2.04 -12.55 1.76
N ILE A 16 1.35 -11.41 1.61
CA ILE A 16 1.75 -10.22 2.35
C ILE A 16 0.49 -9.49 2.81
N LYS A 17 0.55 -8.96 4.01
CA LYS A 17 -0.54 -8.17 4.57
C LYS A 17 -0.29 -6.71 4.33
N LEU A 18 -1.37 -5.94 4.34
CA LEU A 18 -1.31 -4.51 4.04
C LEU A 18 -0.27 -3.78 4.88
N GLY A 19 -0.28 -3.98 6.20
CA GLY A 19 0.67 -3.32 7.06
C GLY A 19 2.11 -3.66 6.74
N GLN A 20 2.37 -4.91 6.37
CA GLN A 20 3.71 -5.35 5.99
C GLN A 20 4.14 -4.72 4.68
N PHE A 21 3.21 -4.64 3.73
CA PHE A 21 3.52 -4.07 2.42
C PHE A 21 3.86 -2.59 2.52
N LEU A 22 3.17 -1.86 3.37
CA LEU A 22 3.45 -0.43 3.54
C LEU A 22 4.89 -0.19 3.94
N LYS A 23 5.41 -1.03 4.83
CA LYS A 23 6.82 -0.95 5.23
C LYS A 23 7.75 -1.38 4.12
N LEU A 24 7.44 -2.50 3.49
CA LEU A 24 8.28 -3.05 2.44
C LEU A 24 8.43 -2.08 1.28
N ALA A 25 7.35 -1.41 0.92
CA ALA A 25 7.34 -0.48 -0.19
C ALA A 25 7.89 0.90 0.18
N GLY A 26 8.24 1.10 1.45
CA GLY A 26 8.75 2.39 1.89
C GLY A 26 7.71 3.49 1.95
N LEU A 27 6.44 3.12 2.00
CA LEU A 27 5.36 4.10 2.10
C LEU A 27 5.21 4.62 3.51
N VAL A 28 5.66 3.85 4.49
CA VAL A 28 5.76 4.28 5.88
C VAL A 28 7.11 3.83 6.41
N GLU A 29 7.53 4.39 7.54
CA GLU A 29 8.86 4.11 8.08
C GLU A 29 8.90 2.90 8.97
N ASP A 30 7.81 2.62 9.70
CA ASP A 30 7.81 1.50 10.63
C ASP A 30 6.39 0.99 10.83
N GLY A 31 6.28 -0.06 11.67
CA GLY A 31 4.99 -0.69 11.91
C GLY A 31 4.01 0.19 12.66
N ALA A 32 4.51 1.06 13.53
CA ALA A 32 3.63 1.97 14.27
C ALA A 32 3.00 2.98 13.31
N GLU A 33 3.79 3.50 12.40
CA GLU A 33 3.27 4.44 11.40
C GLU A 33 2.27 3.74 10.48
N ALA A 34 2.56 2.49 10.10
CA ALA A 34 1.63 1.73 9.28
C ALA A 34 0.29 1.56 9.97
N ARG A 35 0.33 1.24 11.27
CA ARG A 35 -0.90 1.05 12.02
C ARG A 35 -1.74 2.32 12.04
N VAL A 36 -1.10 3.45 12.32
CA VAL A 36 -1.81 4.72 12.41
C VAL A 36 -2.42 5.07 11.06
N ALA A 37 -1.66 4.94 9.99
CA ALA A 37 -2.13 5.29 8.66
C ALA A 37 -3.35 4.44 8.27
N VAL A 38 -3.28 3.14 8.53
CA VAL A 38 -4.39 2.25 8.17
C VAL A 38 -5.62 2.56 9.01
N GLN A 39 -5.44 2.74 10.32
CA GLN A 39 -6.58 2.99 11.21
C GLN A 39 -7.23 4.34 10.95
N CYS A 40 -6.46 5.32 10.51
CA CYS A 40 -7.01 6.65 10.24
C CYS A 40 -7.72 6.72 8.89
N GLY A 41 -7.68 5.66 8.11
CA GLY A 41 -8.32 5.68 6.80
C GLY A 41 -7.51 6.36 5.72
N ASP A 42 -6.19 6.48 5.93
CA ASP A 42 -5.33 7.14 4.96
C ASP A 42 -4.84 6.20 3.87
N VAL A 43 -5.13 4.91 4.00
CA VAL A 43 -4.62 3.89 3.09
C VAL A 43 -5.76 3.32 2.26
N SER A 44 -5.54 3.20 0.96
CA SER A 44 -6.53 2.58 0.08
C SER A 44 -5.87 1.49 -0.74
N VAL A 45 -6.68 0.51 -1.14
CA VAL A 45 -6.28 -0.57 -2.01
C VAL A 45 -7.20 -0.53 -3.21
N ASN A 46 -6.64 -0.36 -4.40
CA ASN A 46 -7.42 -0.23 -5.64
C ASN A 46 -8.49 0.86 -5.53
N GLY A 47 -8.16 1.95 -4.83
CA GLY A 47 -9.05 3.09 -4.74
C GLY A 47 -10.05 3.04 -3.61
N GLU A 48 -10.07 1.95 -2.82
CA GLU A 48 -11.00 1.82 -1.70
C GLU A 48 -10.25 1.85 -0.39
N VAL A 49 -10.75 2.64 0.55
CA VAL A 49 -10.11 2.74 1.85
C VAL A 49 -10.14 1.39 2.55
N GLU A 50 -8.99 0.97 3.04
CA GLU A 50 -8.87 -0.27 3.78
C GLU A 50 -8.37 0.01 5.17
N THR A 51 -9.13 -0.38 6.19
CA THR A 51 -8.77 -0.10 7.57
C THR A 51 -8.25 -1.31 8.33
N ARG A 52 -8.07 -2.43 7.65
CA ARG A 52 -7.55 -3.64 8.28
C ARG A 52 -6.09 -3.86 7.90
N ARG A 53 -5.21 -3.77 8.87
CA ARG A 53 -3.78 -4.00 8.64
C ARG A 53 -3.49 -5.40 8.15
N GLY A 54 -4.32 -6.34 8.56
CA GLY A 54 -4.14 -7.73 8.20
C GLY A 54 -4.73 -8.13 6.86
N HIS A 55 -5.28 -7.16 6.12
CA HIS A 55 -5.82 -7.44 4.80
C HIS A 55 -4.74 -8.01 3.89
N ARG A 56 -5.00 -9.15 3.28
CA ARG A 56 -4.03 -9.78 2.38
C ARG A 56 -4.11 -9.16 1.02
N LEU A 57 -2.95 -8.82 0.49
CA LEU A 57 -2.86 -8.18 -0.81
C LEU A 57 -2.66 -9.24 -1.89
N ARG A 58 -3.09 -8.90 -3.11
CA ARG A 58 -2.97 -9.77 -4.26
C ARG A 58 -2.12 -9.09 -5.31
N ASN A 59 -1.61 -9.91 -6.22
CA ASN A 59 -0.81 -9.40 -7.31
C ASN A 59 -1.57 -8.35 -8.11
N GLY A 60 -0.89 -7.25 -8.39
CA GLY A 60 -1.45 -6.18 -9.22
C GLY A 60 -2.24 -5.14 -8.45
N GLU A 61 -2.50 -5.35 -7.17
CA GLU A 61 -3.24 -4.35 -6.41
C GLU A 61 -2.41 -3.10 -6.20
N ILE A 62 -3.08 -1.96 -6.25
CA ILE A 62 -2.43 -0.66 -6.08
C ILE A 62 -2.73 -0.17 -4.68
N VAL A 63 -1.67 0.04 -3.92
CA VAL A 63 -1.79 0.53 -2.54
C VAL A 63 -1.36 1.98 -2.50
N GLU A 64 -2.21 2.84 -1.94
CA GLU A 64 -1.94 4.26 -1.85
C GLU A 64 -2.07 4.74 -0.41
N VAL A 65 -1.25 5.71 -0.04
CA VAL A 65 -1.27 6.31 1.28
C VAL A 65 -1.34 7.82 1.13
N GLU A 66 -2.27 8.44 1.83
CA GLU A 66 -2.34 9.88 1.88
C GLU A 66 -1.36 10.40 2.91
N LEU A 67 -0.48 11.28 2.46
CA LEU A 67 0.52 11.91 3.31
C LEU A 67 0.33 13.41 3.27
N PRO A 68 0.87 14.15 4.24
CA PRO A 68 0.76 15.61 4.19
C PRO A 68 1.32 16.20 2.90
N SER A 69 2.30 15.54 2.31
CA SER A 69 2.92 16.03 1.08
C SER A 69 2.22 15.54 -0.18
N GLY A 70 1.17 14.74 -0.05
CA GLY A 70 0.46 14.21 -1.21
C GLY A 70 0.22 12.72 -1.07
N VAL A 71 -0.09 12.08 -2.19
CA VAL A 71 -0.37 10.65 -2.19
C VAL A 71 0.84 9.90 -2.70
N ALA A 72 1.25 8.89 -1.96
CA ALA A 72 2.30 7.97 -2.39
C ALA A 72 1.67 6.60 -2.62
N GLY A 73 2.26 5.81 -3.49
CA GLY A 73 1.70 4.49 -3.77
C GLY A 73 2.69 3.52 -4.34
N ALA A 74 2.26 2.28 -4.43
CA ALA A 74 3.06 1.20 -5.00
C ALA A 74 2.12 0.09 -5.48
N VAL A 75 2.60 -0.70 -6.41
CA VAL A 75 1.85 -1.82 -6.98
C VAL A 75 2.44 -3.12 -6.44
N VAL A 76 1.57 -4.04 -6.04
CA VAL A 76 2.00 -5.33 -5.53
C VAL A 76 2.41 -6.21 -6.72
N ALA A 77 3.67 -6.64 -6.73
CA ALA A 77 4.15 -7.60 -7.74
C ALA A 77 4.41 -8.92 -7.02
N GLN A 78 3.38 -9.70 -6.87
CA GLN A 78 3.43 -10.91 -6.08
C GLN A 78 3.89 -12.08 -6.91
N ASP A 79 4.82 -12.81 -6.35
CA ASP A 79 5.42 -13.95 -7.01
C ASP A 79 5.07 -15.20 -6.23
N GLY A 80 4.33 -16.06 -6.84
CA GLY A 80 3.99 -17.33 -6.28
C GLY A 80 2.91 -17.28 -5.27
#